data_9dfd6c078269c15aae4c3c0ddfc336de
#
_entry.id   9dfd6c078269c15aae4c3c0ddfc336de
#
_cell.length_a   1.000
_cell.length_b   1.000
_cell.length_c   1.000
_cell.angle_alpha   90.00
_cell.angle_beta   90.00
_cell.angle_gamma   90.00
#
_symmetry.space_group_name_H-M   'P 1'
#
loop_
_entity.id
_entity.type
_entity.pdbx_description
1 polymer ?
#
loop_
_entity_poly.entity_id
_entity_poly.type
_entity_poly.pdbx_seq_one_letter_code
_entity_poly.pdbx_strand_id
1 'polypeptide(L)'
;LAPIKYSGTRTINDTVIFSRRDLRTVENILSMKYSFTNRMGITLRARHYWSKVAPQQFYELNKYGNLVAPAVPFTQNVNQNYNFLSTDLVYTWQFAQGSFINIVWKDISESFNRDFENNYFSNFDKTIKGPQANSFSIRVIYFLDYLTAKSKIGKKK
;
A
#
# COMPACT_ATOMS: atom_id res chain seq x y z
N LEU A 1 -0.97 26.04 -11.48
CA LEU A 1 0.22 26.25 -10.63
C LEU A 1 0.05 25.34 -9.41
N ALA A 2 0.82 24.26 -9.33
CA ALA A 2 0.84 23.41 -8.15
C ALA A 2 1.37 24.19 -6.94
N PRO A 3 0.81 23.99 -5.74
CA PRO A 3 1.26 24.70 -4.55
C PRO A 3 2.72 24.35 -4.27
N ILE A 4 3.53 25.39 -4.07
CA ILE A 4 4.94 25.27 -3.68
C ILE A 4 4.96 24.67 -2.26
N LYS A 5 5.34 23.41 -2.13
CA LYS A 5 5.52 22.79 -0.81
C LYS A 5 6.99 22.83 -0.44
N TYR A 6 7.32 23.64 0.57
CA TYR A 6 8.62 23.56 1.24
C TYR A 6 8.55 22.38 2.20
N SER A 7 9.50 21.49 2.13
CA SER A 7 9.58 20.37 3.06
C SER A 7 10.98 19.77 3.06
N GLY A 8 11.34 19.25 4.19
CA GLY A 8 12.54 18.48 4.41
C GLY A 8 13.60 19.33 5.06
N THR A 9 13.60 19.33 6.37
CA THR A 9 14.71 19.79 7.19
C THR A 9 15.76 18.70 7.23
N ARG A 10 16.95 19.00 6.78
CA ARG A 10 18.14 18.21 7.08
C ARG A 10 19.16 19.13 7.67
N THR A 11 19.68 18.81 8.83
CA THR A 11 20.77 19.54 9.45
C THR A 11 22.08 18.97 8.92
N ILE A 12 22.88 19.82 8.29
CA ILE A 12 24.24 19.51 7.84
C ILE A 12 25.14 20.57 8.44
N ASN A 13 26.14 20.17 9.22
CA ASN A 13 27.05 21.09 9.90
C ASN A 13 26.31 22.24 10.61
N ASP A 14 25.31 21.92 11.43
CA ASP A 14 24.46 22.86 12.16
C ASP A 14 23.61 23.82 11.30
N THR A 15 23.61 23.63 9.98
CA THR A 15 22.81 24.43 9.06
C THR A 15 21.55 23.69 8.66
N VAL A 16 20.41 24.36 8.73
CA VAL A 16 19.11 23.81 8.34
C VAL A 16 18.85 24.07 6.86
N ILE A 17 18.77 23.01 6.07
CA ILE A 17 18.50 23.07 4.64
C ILE A 17 17.04 22.76 4.34
N PHE A 18 16.38 23.63 3.61
CA PHE A 18 15.04 23.44 3.05
C PHE A 18 15.12 23.18 1.56
N SER A 19 14.19 22.41 1.03
CA SER A 19 14.06 22.25 -0.40
C SER A 19 12.68 22.61 -0.92
N ARG A 20 12.63 23.29 -2.06
CA ARG A 20 11.45 23.38 -2.90
C ARG A 20 11.36 22.10 -3.71
N ARG A 21 10.24 21.38 -3.65
CA ARG A 21 10.10 20.07 -4.28
C ARG A 21 8.89 19.97 -5.20
N ASP A 22 9.02 19.17 -6.25
CA ASP A 22 7.91 18.70 -7.07
C ASP A 22 7.45 17.35 -6.49
N LEU A 23 6.18 17.27 -6.12
CA LEU A 23 5.55 16.04 -5.61
C LEU A 23 4.51 15.57 -6.63
N ARG A 24 4.69 14.36 -7.13
CA ARG A 24 3.72 13.67 -7.98
C ARG A 24 3.30 12.37 -7.33
N THR A 25 1.99 12.17 -7.26
CA THR A 25 1.40 10.96 -6.69
C THR A 25 0.38 10.39 -7.65
N VAL A 26 0.46 9.08 -7.86
CA VAL A 26 -0.52 8.29 -8.62
C VAL A 26 -1.05 7.22 -7.69
N GLU A 27 -2.35 7.12 -7.58
CA GLU A 27 -3.03 6.07 -6.83
C GLU A 27 -4.07 5.41 -7.72
N ASN A 28 -3.99 4.08 -7.81
CA ASN A 28 -4.96 3.27 -8.52
C ASN A 28 -5.56 2.23 -7.57
N ILE A 29 -6.87 2.14 -7.56
CA ILE A 29 -7.61 1.16 -6.76
C ILE A 29 -8.51 0.37 -7.70
N LEU A 30 -8.31 -0.95 -7.73
CA LEU A 30 -9.18 -1.90 -8.40
C LEU A 30 -9.96 -2.66 -7.33
N SER A 31 -11.28 -2.68 -7.45
CA SER A 31 -12.14 -3.50 -6.59
C SER A 31 -13.09 -4.30 -7.47
N MET A 32 -13.08 -5.60 -7.30
CA MET A 32 -13.92 -6.54 -8.06
C MET A 32 -14.56 -7.52 -7.09
N LYS A 33 -15.85 -7.78 -7.31
CA LYS A 33 -16.59 -8.83 -6.61
C LYS A 33 -17.31 -9.68 -7.63
N TYR A 34 -17.13 -11.00 -7.53
CA TYR A 34 -17.80 -11.96 -8.39
C TYR A 34 -18.45 -13.06 -7.56
N SER A 35 -19.72 -13.35 -7.83
CA SER A 35 -20.47 -14.40 -7.17
C SER A 35 -20.66 -15.56 -8.14
N PHE A 36 -20.06 -16.71 -7.85
CA PHE A 36 -20.23 -17.94 -8.63
C PHE A 36 -21.63 -18.53 -8.43
N THR A 37 -22.11 -18.46 -7.19
CA THR A 37 -23.44 -18.87 -6.76
C THR A 37 -23.92 -17.94 -5.65
N ASN A 38 -25.17 -18.13 -5.18
CA ASN A 38 -25.67 -17.42 -4.00
C ASN A 38 -24.92 -17.77 -2.70
N ARG A 39 -24.06 -18.80 -2.72
CA ARG A 39 -23.28 -19.29 -1.57
C ARG A 39 -21.78 -19.17 -1.74
N MET A 40 -21.30 -18.82 -2.94
CA MET A 40 -19.86 -18.74 -3.24
C MET A 40 -19.53 -17.46 -3.97
N GLY A 41 -18.47 -16.80 -3.54
CA GLY A 41 -18.00 -15.61 -4.19
C GLY A 41 -16.53 -15.34 -3.93
N ILE A 42 -15.97 -14.47 -4.78
CA ILE A 42 -14.62 -13.99 -4.68
C ILE A 42 -14.63 -12.45 -4.68
N THR A 43 -13.78 -11.86 -3.87
CA THR A 43 -13.55 -10.41 -3.83
C THR A 43 -12.07 -10.17 -4.02
N LEU A 44 -11.73 -9.34 -5.00
CA LEU A 44 -10.38 -8.87 -5.26
C LEU A 44 -10.34 -7.37 -4.98
N ARG A 45 -9.35 -6.93 -4.23
CA ARG A 45 -9.00 -5.53 -4.08
C ARG A 45 -7.50 -5.37 -4.29
N ALA A 46 -7.13 -4.55 -5.25
CA ALA A 46 -5.74 -4.21 -5.51
C ALA A 46 -5.58 -2.69 -5.42
N ARG A 47 -4.53 -2.23 -4.74
CA ARG A 47 -4.19 -0.81 -4.61
C ARG A 47 -2.73 -0.64 -4.97
N HIS A 48 -2.47 0.23 -5.93
CA HIS A 48 -1.13 0.68 -6.28
C HIS A 48 -1.00 2.16 -5.97
N TYR A 49 -0.04 2.50 -5.12
CA TYR A 49 0.32 3.86 -4.76
C TYR A 49 1.76 4.12 -5.17
N TRP A 50 1.97 5.16 -5.95
CA TRP A 50 3.27 5.63 -6.38
C TRP A 50 3.43 7.10 -6.06
N SER A 51 4.43 7.46 -5.28
CA SER A 51 4.76 8.84 -4.92
C SER A 51 6.21 9.16 -5.26
N LYS A 52 6.39 10.24 -6.01
CA LYS A 52 7.67 10.72 -6.49
C LYS A 52 7.91 12.14 -6.00
N VAL A 53 9.04 12.35 -5.33
CA VAL A 53 9.45 13.67 -4.82
C VAL A 53 10.76 14.06 -5.45
N ALA A 54 10.75 15.14 -6.23
CA ALA A 54 11.92 15.72 -6.88
C ALA A 54 12.24 17.08 -6.27
N PRO A 55 13.29 17.22 -5.45
CA PRO A 55 13.79 18.52 -5.01
C PRO A 55 14.29 19.33 -6.20
N GLN A 56 13.87 20.59 -6.30
CA GLN A 56 14.21 21.49 -7.39
C GLN A 56 15.23 22.53 -6.97
N GLN A 57 15.06 23.10 -5.79
CA GLN A 57 15.90 24.16 -5.27
C GLN A 57 16.13 23.97 -3.78
N PHE A 58 17.31 24.32 -3.31
CA PHE A 58 17.67 24.24 -1.90
C PHE A 58 17.86 25.64 -1.34
N TYR A 59 17.52 25.78 -0.06
CA TYR A 59 17.62 27.02 0.69
C TYR A 59 18.19 26.74 2.07
N GLU A 60 18.93 27.67 2.60
CA GLU A 60 19.48 27.67 3.94
C GLU A 60 18.67 28.64 4.83
N LEU A 61 18.42 28.24 6.08
CA LEU A 61 17.78 29.12 7.04
C LEU A 61 18.86 29.95 7.75
N ASN A 62 18.82 31.27 7.54
CA ASN A 62 19.74 32.17 8.22
C ASN A 62 19.29 32.45 9.67
N LYS A 63 20.17 33.09 10.47
CA LYS A 63 19.92 33.40 11.88
C LYS A 63 18.71 34.33 12.13
N TYR A 64 18.19 34.97 11.10
CA TYR A 64 17.02 35.84 11.16
C TYR A 64 15.73 35.13 10.73
N GLY A 65 15.78 33.83 10.44
CA GLY A 65 14.63 33.04 9.99
C GLY A 65 14.28 33.20 8.51
N ASN A 66 15.14 33.78 7.70
CA ASN A 66 14.93 33.96 6.27
C ASN A 66 15.57 32.79 5.49
N LEU A 67 14.89 32.35 4.41
CA LEU A 67 15.44 31.42 3.45
C LEU A 67 16.34 32.13 2.45
N VAL A 68 17.61 31.76 2.42
CA VAL A 68 18.64 32.31 1.52
C VAL A 68 19.23 31.18 0.67
N ALA A 69 19.92 31.58 -0.42
CA ALA A 69 20.66 30.57 -1.21
C ALA A 69 21.75 29.93 -0.32
N PRO A 70 21.97 28.62 -0.40
CA PRO A 70 22.99 27.96 0.39
C PRO A 70 24.38 28.52 0.06
N ALA A 71 25.19 28.77 1.09
CA ALA A 71 26.55 29.22 0.92
C ALA A 71 27.44 28.21 0.19
N VAL A 72 27.13 26.90 0.38
CA VAL A 72 27.75 25.78 -0.34
C VAL A 72 26.65 25.05 -1.12
N PRO A 73 26.85 24.80 -2.43
CA PRO A 73 25.87 24.05 -3.22
C PRO A 73 25.56 22.67 -2.61
N PHE A 74 24.27 22.36 -2.45
CA PHE A 74 23.83 21.07 -1.97
C PHE A 74 23.82 20.05 -3.12
N THR A 75 24.71 19.05 -3.07
CA THR A 75 24.90 18.09 -4.16
C THR A 75 24.36 16.68 -3.87
N GLN A 76 23.82 16.44 -2.66
CA GLN A 76 23.32 15.11 -2.31
C GLN A 76 22.01 14.80 -3.06
N ASN A 77 21.90 13.56 -3.56
CA ASN A 77 20.65 13.08 -4.12
C ASN A 77 19.67 12.78 -2.97
N VAL A 78 18.66 13.63 -2.83
CA VAL A 78 17.56 13.49 -1.85
C VAL A 78 16.22 13.21 -2.52
N ASN A 79 16.25 12.76 -3.76
CA ASN A 79 15.08 12.27 -4.46
C ASN A 79 14.39 11.14 -3.67
N GLN A 80 13.10 11.04 -3.83
CA GLN A 80 12.31 9.97 -3.22
C GLN A 80 11.37 9.38 -4.25
N ASN A 81 11.44 8.08 -4.43
CA ASN A 81 10.54 7.29 -5.24
C ASN A 81 10.00 6.18 -4.36
N TYR A 82 8.73 6.30 -3.98
CA TYR A 82 8.04 5.36 -3.09
C TYR A 82 6.93 4.65 -3.85
N ASN A 83 6.93 3.34 -3.78
CA ASN A 83 5.91 2.48 -4.34
C ASN A 83 5.33 1.58 -3.27
N PHE A 84 4.03 1.41 -3.31
CA PHE A 84 3.29 0.49 -2.48
C PHE A 84 2.23 -0.21 -3.33
N LEU A 85 2.27 -1.53 -3.36
CA LEU A 85 1.26 -2.38 -3.98
C LEU A 85 0.68 -3.29 -2.92
N SER A 86 -0.63 -3.33 -2.78
CA SER A 86 -1.31 -4.33 -1.97
C SER A 86 -2.41 -5.01 -2.76
N THR A 87 -2.48 -6.32 -2.64
CA THR A 87 -3.51 -7.15 -3.25
C THR A 87 -4.16 -8.00 -2.18
N ASP A 88 -5.48 -7.90 -2.05
CA ASP A 88 -6.29 -8.72 -1.14
C ASP A 88 -7.26 -9.53 -2.00
N LEU A 89 -7.17 -10.85 -1.91
CA LEU A 89 -8.09 -11.79 -2.54
C LEU A 89 -8.81 -12.57 -1.45
N VAL A 90 -10.14 -12.48 -1.44
CA VAL A 90 -10.98 -13.16 -0.45
C VAL A 90 -11.96 -14.08 -1.18
N TYR A 91 -11.86 -15.37 -0.92
CA TYR A 91 -12.85 -16.34 -1.33
C TYR A 91 -13.75 -16.69 -0.14
N THR A 92 -15.06 -16.61 -0.34
CA THR A 92 -16.07 -16.96 0.67
C THR A 92 -16.98 -18.05 0.14
N TRP A 93 -17.14 -19.11 0.93
CA TRP A 93 -18.06 -20.20 0.63
C TRP A 93 -18.92 -20.54 1.84
N GLN A 94 -20.24 -20.44 1.67
CA GLN A 94 -21.22 -20.96 2.62
C GLN A 94 -21.51 -22.41 2.29
N PHE A 95 -20.84 -23.35 2.96
CA PHE A 95 -21.00 -24.77 2.68
C PHE A 95 -22.22 -25.40 3.37
N ALA A 96 -22.72 -24.77 4.45
CA ALA A 96 -23.98 -25.13 5.10
C ALA A 96 -24.64 -23.85 5.67
N GLN A 97 -25.88 -23.93 6.08
CA GLN A 97 -26.59 -22.82 6.69
C GLN A 97 -25.85 -22.35 7.95
N GLY A 98 -25.48 -21.06 8.00
CA GLY A 98 -24.71 -20.48 9.09
C GLY A 98 -23.23 -20.89 9.13
N SER A 99 -22.75 -21.72 8.17
CA SER A 99 -21.38 -22.27 8.15
C SER A 99 -20.62 -21.76 6.94
N PHE A 100 -19.42 -21.20 7.17
CA PHE A 100 -18.64 -20.52 6.14
C PHE A 100 -17.18 -20.96 6.16
N ILE A 101 -16.56 -20.96 4.99
CA ILE A 101 -15.13 -20.97 4.79
C ILE A 101 -14.74 -19.66 4.12
N ASN A 102 -13.80 -18.95 4.72
CA ASN A 102 -13.17 -17.79 4.12
C ASN A 102 -11.69 -18.10 3.92
N ILE A 103 -11.23 -17.93 2.69
CA ILE A 103 -9.82 -18.06 2.31
C ILE A 103 -9.36 -16.66 1.91
N VAL A 104 -8.32 -16.17 2.55
CA VAL A 104 -7.75 -14.84 2.29
C VAL A 104 -6.31 -15.01 1.87
N TRP A 105 -5.98 -14.50 0.70
CA TRP A 105 -4.63 -14.29 0.26
C TRP A 105 -4.37 -12.79 0.17
N LYS A 106 -3.28 -12.36 0.80
CA LYS A 106 -2.81 -10.99 0.76
C LYS A 106 -1.37 -10.96 0.29
N ASP A 107 -1.09 -10.06 -0.64
CA ASP A 107 0.24 -9.74 -1.12
C ASP A 107 0.52 -8.26 -0.93
N ILE A 108 1.72 -7.94 -0.43
CA ILE A 108 2.19 -6.56 -0.25
C ILE A 108 3.59 -6.47 -0.83
N SER A 109 3.78 -5.49 -1.70
CA SER A 109 5.09 -5.06 -2.17
C SER A 109 5.30 -3.59 -1.82
N GLU A 110 6.44 -3.28 -1.23
CA GLU A 110 6.84 -1.93 -0.87
C GLU A 110 8.27 -1.69 -1.33
N SER A 111 8.50 -0.56 -1.95
CA SER A 111 9.85 -0.14 -2.35
C SER A 111 10.06 1.35 -2.15
N PHE A 112 11.25 1.68 -1.67
CA PHE A 112 11.73 3.04 -1.55
C PHE A 112 13.11 3.14 -2.16
N ASN A 113 13.28 4.03 -3.14
CA ASN A 113 14.57 4.29 -3.76
C ASN A 113 14.72 5.78 -4.13
N ARG A 114 15.89 6.17 -4.61
CA ARG A 114 16.19 7.55 -5.03
C ARG A 114 16.25 7.71 -6.54
N ASP A 115 16.10 6.62 -7.28
CA ASP A 115 16.14 6.62 -8.73
C ASP A 115 14.74 6.89 -9.28
N PHE A 116 14.64 7.87 -10.17
CA PHE A 116 13.36 8.21 -10.78
C PHE A 116 13.07 7.31 -11.96
N GLU A 117 11.96 6.61 -11.85
CA GLU A 117 11.29 6.04 -13.01
C GLU A 117 10.28 7.07 -13.55
N ASN A 118 10.34 7.38 -14.84
CA ASN A 118 9.41 8.33 -15.45
C ASN A 118 8.23 7.64 -16.12
N ASN A 119 8.39 6.35 -16.48
CA ASN A 119 7.34 5.56 -17.09
C ASN A 119 6.55 4.81 -16.02
N TYR A 120 5.23 5.03 -15.99
CA TYR A 120 4.33 4.38 -15.03
C TYR A 120 4.37 2.85 -15.14
N PHE A 121 4.30 2.31 -16.36
CA PHE A 121 4.26 0.86 -16.57
C PHE A 121 5.58 0.18 -16.21
N SER A 122 6.71 0.82 -16.52
CA SER A 122 8.03 0.34 -16.10
C SER A 122 8.17 0.34 -14.57
N ASN A 123 7.69 1.39 -13.90
CA ASN A 123 7.70 1.48 -12.45
C ASN A 123 6.78 0.42 -11.80
N PHE A 124 5.59 0.21 -12.36
CA PHE A 124 4.64 -0.80 -11.91
C PHE A 124 5.20 -2.23 -12.06
N ASP A 125 5.83 -2.54 -13.21
CA ASP A 125 6.49 -3.83 -13.46
C ASP A 125 7.61 -4.10 -12.45
N LYS A 126 8.43 -3.09 -12.15
CA LYS A 126 9.47 -3.18 -11.11
C LYS A 126 8.88 -3.43 -9.73
N THR A 127 7.73 -2.82 -9.42
CA THR A 127 7.05 -3.01 -8.13
C THR A 127 6.51 -4.43 -7.99
N ILE A 128 5.92 -5.01 -9.04
CA ILE A 128 5.44 -6.40 -9.04
C ILE A 128 6.58 -7.40 -8.93
N LYS A 129 7.73 -7.12 -9.58
CA LYS A 129 8.91 -7.99 -9.55
C LYS A 129 9.79 -7.79 -8.30
N GLY A 130 9.50 -6.76 -7.52
CA GLY A 130 10.22 -6.46 -6.28
C GLY A 130 9.92 -7.47 -5.16
N PRO A 131 10.54 -7.28 -3.99
CA PRO A 131 10.25 -8.09 -2.81
C PRO A 131 8.77 -8.03 -2.44
N GLN A 132 8.17 -9.19 -2.19
CA GLN A 132 6.76 -9.35 -1.85
C GLN A 132 6.60 -10.05 -0.51
N ALA A 133 5.66 -9.58 0.30
CA ALA A 133 5.24 -10.23 1.53
C ALA A 133 3.86 -10.86 1.31
N ASN A 134 3.85 -12.19 1.18
CA ASN A 134 2.64 -12.96 0.98
C ASN A 134 2.11 -13.50 2.29
N SER A 135 0.81 -13.38 2.53
CA SER A 135 0.13 -14.03 3.64
C SER A 135 -1.10 -14.79 3.15
N PHE A 136 -1.33 -15.93 3.77
CA PHE A 136 -2.46 -16.80 3.47
C PHE A 136 -3.14 -17.19 4.76
N SER A 137 -4.47 -17.06 4.81
CA SER A 137 -5.25 -17.46 5.97
C SER A 137 -6.54 -18.18 5.57
N ILE A 138 -6.94 -19.16 6.38
CA ILE A 138 -8.20 -19.88 6.25
C ILE A 138 -8.97 -19.71 7.55
N ARG A 139 -10.21 -19.27 7.42
CA ARG A 139 -11.14 -19.15 8.55
C ARG A 139 -12.33 -20.03 8.28
N VAL A 140 -12.61 -20.97 9.18
CA VAL A 140 -13.79 -21.84 9.14
C VAL A 140 -14.71 -21.45 10.28
N ILE A 141 -15.96 -21.14 9.96
CA ILE A 141 -17.04 -20.93 10.91
C ILE A 141 -18.04 -22.05 10.70
N TYR A 142 -18.28 -22.84 11.74
CA TYR A 142 -19.26 -23.92 11.71
C TYR A 142 -20.39 -23.64 12.69
N PHE A 143 -21.61 -23.55 12.17
CA PHE A 143 -22.80 -23.40 12.99
C PHE A 143 -23.32 -24.78 13.38
N LEU A 144 -23.39 -25.04 14.68
CA LEU A 144 -23.86 -26.29 15.26
C LEU A 144 -25.26 -26.04 15.82
N ASP A 145 -26.28 -26.59 15.12
CA ASP A 145 -27.64 -26.56 15.62
C ASP A 145 -27.83 -27.69 16.64
N TYR A 146 -28.09 -27.32 17.91
CA TYR A 146 -28.29 -28.21 19.01
C TYR A 146 -29.45 -29.21 18.77
N LEU A 147 -30.56 -28.74 18.18
CA LEU A 147 -31.75 -29.61 17.95
C LEU A 147 -31.45 -30.70 16.91
N THR A 148 -30.76 -30.35 15.85
CA THR A 148 -30.29 -31.30 14.82
C THR A 148 -29.26 -32.28 15.37
N ALA A 149 -28.33 -31.81 16.22
CA ALA A 149 -27.36 -32.70 16.88
C ALA A 149 -28.05 -33.70 17.80
N LYS A 150 -29.00 -33.25 18.64
CA LYS A 150 -29.74 -34.09 19.56
C LYS A 150 -30.57 -35.15 18.83
N SER A 151 -31.22 -34.79 17.72
CA SER A 151 -32.04 -35.73 16.93
C SER A 151 -31.20 -36.85 16.29
N LYS A 152 -29.96 -36.58 15.88
CA LYS A 152 -29.03 -37.57 15.32
C LYS A 152 -28.47 -38.52 16.38
N ILE A 153 -28.23 -38.02 17.59
CA ILE A 153 -27.73 -38.85 18.71
C ILE A 153 -28.84 -39.75 19.24
N GLY A 154 -30.09 -39.25 19.28
CA GLY A 154 -31.27 -40.05 19.76
C GLY A 154 -31.73 -41.14 18.79
N LYS A 155 -31.33 -41.13 17.53
CA LYS A 155 -31.66 -42.21 16.54
C LYS A 155 -30.67 -43.38 16.50
N LYS A 156 -29.63 -43.35 17.35
CA LYS A 156 -28.62 -44.41 17.46
C LYS A 156 -28.85 -45.36 18.65
N LYS A 157 -30.06 -45.39 19.20
CA LYS A 157 -30.48 -46.41 20.19
C LYS A 157 -31.54 -47.32 19.61
#